data_e7cb8c38bf00a3d5a0084fa7b578c6d8
#
_entry.id   e7cb8c38bf00a3d5a0084fa7b578c6d8
#
_cell.length_a   1.000
_cell.length_b   1.000
_cell.length_c   1.000
_cell.angle_alpha   90.00
_cell.angle_beta   90.00
_cell.angle_gamma   90.00
#
_symmetry.space_group_name_H-M   'P 1'
#
loop_
_entity.id
_entity.type
_entity.pdbx_description
1 polymer ?
#
loop_
_entity_poly.entity_id
_entity_poly.type
_entity_poly.pdbx_seq_one_letter_code
_entity_poly.pdbx_strand_id
1 'polypeptide(L)'
;MPRPATKALGNRYCQARLRAAKYNDRFATRVTAAEELPGVSEDCLKKYELDITRPPNTVVALMADAYNAPELRAWYCANECPLGRDCREIPEMPAERVVLRVQNKLPGVERDLAEISRIYDDGVIDEEEREQIPALTESILEAKRRLDEVLAVLEKAKKRDQSY
;
A
#
# COMPACT_ATOMS: atom_id res chain seq x y z
N MET A 1 26.30 8.72 -24.48
CA MET A 1 25.52 7.49 -24.59
C MET A 1 24.60 7.42 -23.37
N PRO A 2 23.28 7.22 -23.52
CA PRO A 2 22.40 6.99 -22.38
C PRO A 2 22.84 5.69 -21.69
N ARG A 3 23.00 5.74 -20.35
CA ARG A 3 23.28 4.53 -19.57
C ARG A 3 22.09 3.57 -19.72
N PRO A 4 22.32 2.26 -19.96
CA PRO A 4 21.23 1.30 -19.99
C PRO A 4 20.44 1.36 -18.69
N ALA A 5 19.11 1.24 -18.78
CA ALA A 5 18.23 1.20 -17.62
C ALA A 5 18.75 0.14 -16.63
N THR A 6 19.11 0.55 -15.43
CA THR A 6 19.59 -0.37 -14.41
C THR A 6 18.40 -1.22 -13.92
N LYS A 7 18.63 -2.48 -13.56
CA LYS A 7 17.65 -3.38 -12.94
C LYS A 7 16.84 -2.71 -11.82
N ALA A 8 17.47 -1.75 -11.12
CA ALA A 8 16.85 -0.97 -10.04
C ALA A 8 15.64 -0.13 -10.48
N LEU A 9 15.53 0.31 -11.73
CA LEU A 9 14.42 1.18 -12.17
C LEU A 9 13.06 0.47 -12.16
N GLY A 10 13.03 -0.86 -12.24
CA GLY A 10 11.82 -1.67 -12.10
C GLY A 10 11.44 -1.99 -10.66
N ASN A 11 12.35 -1.79 -9.72
CA ASN A 11 12.19 -2.16 -8.31
C ASN A 11 11.34 -1.12 -7.56
N ARG A 12 10.38 -1.58 -6.74
CA ARG A 12 9.44 -0.73 -6.01
C ARG A 12 10.10 0.18 -4.98
N TYR A 13 11.14 -0.30 -4.30
CA TYR A 13 11.89 0.49 -3.32
C TYR A 13 12.64 1.63 -3.98
N CYS A 14 13.32 1.35 -5.11
CA CYS A 14 13.99 2.36 -5.92
C CYS A 14 13.01 3.41 -6.47
N GLN A 15 11.88 2.97 -7.00
CA GLN A 15 10.85 3.87 -7.52
C GLN A 15 10.30 4.80 -6.43
N ALA A 16 10.02 4.27 -5.22
CA ALA A 16 9.55 5.07 -4.10
C ALA A 16 10.58 6.15 -3.71
N ARG A 17 11.86 5.78 -3.57
CA ARG A 17 12.94 6.73 -3.30
C ARG A 17 13.05 7.81 -4.37
N LEU A 18 13.05 7.43 -5.65
CA LEU A 18 13.16 8.38 -6.76
C LEU A 18 11.94 9.32 -6.88
N ARG A 19 10.75 8.87 -6.47
CA ARG A 19 9.59 9.76 -6.35
C ARG A 19 9.76 10.75 -5.21
N ALA A 20 10.24 10.31 -4.04
CA ALA A 20 10.55 11.18 -2.92
C ALA A 20 11.62 12.23 -3.29
N ALA A 21 12.60 11.87 -4.11
CA ALA A 21 13.64 12.76 -4.60
C ALA A 21 13.12 13.99 -5.38
N LYS A 22 11.87 13.91 -5.93
CA LYS A 22 11.25 15.06 -6.60
C LYS A 22 10.86 16.19 -5.63
N TYR A 23 10.77 15.89 -4.35
CA TYR A 23 10.34 16.82 -3.30
C TYR A 23 11.42 17.05 -2.25
N ASN A 24 12.41 16.13 -2.15
CA ASN A 24 13.51 16.22 -1.21
C ASN A 24 14.76 15.58 -1.80
N ASP A 25 15.75 16.41 -2.13
CA ASP A 25 17.02 16.01 -2.77
C ASP A 25 17.83 15.00 -1.94
N ARG A 26 17.58 14.87 -0.62
CA ARG A 26 18.20 13.86 0.24
C ARG A 26 17.96 12.43 -0.27
N PHE A 27 16.90 12.20 -1.03
CA PHE A 27 16.58 10.90 -1.62
C PHE A 27 17.10 10.71 -3.05
N ALA A 28 17.81 11.69 -3.61
CA ALA A 28 18.33 11.62 -4.98
C ALA A 28 19.38 10.51 -5.14
N THR A 29 20.23 10.31 -4.13
CA THR A 29 21.26 9.25 -4.12
C THR A 29 20.99 8.23 -3.01
N ARG A 30 21.57 7.02 -3.13
CA ARG A 30 21.48 6.01 -2.06
C ARG A 30 22.24 6.42 -0.82
N VAL A 31 23.38 7.12 -0.99
CA VAL A 31 24.21 7.59 0.11
C VAL A 31 23.40 8.52 1.02
N THR A 32 22.85 9.58 0.46
CA THR A 32 22.06 10.55 1.24
C THR A 32 20.73 9.97 1.73
N ALA A 33 20.11 9.08 0.97
CA ALA A 33 18.89 8.39 1.41
C ALA A 33 19.13 7.46 2.60
N ALA A 34 20.29 6.79 2.67
CA ALA A 34 20.64 5.93 3.79
C ALA A 34 20.82 6.73 5.10
N GLU A 35 21.25 7.99 5.05
CA GLU A 35 21.36 8.87 6.22
C GLU A 35 19.98 9.19 6.82
N GLU A 36 18.93 9.17 6.00
CA GLU A 36 17.53 9.39 6.44
C GLU A 36 16.83 8.10 6.94
N LEU A 37 17.52 6.94 6.85
CA LEU A 37 16.98 5.63 7.21
C LEU A 37 17.78 5.01 8.36
N PRO A 38 17.38 5.20 9.63
CA PRO A 38 18.11 4.67 10.77
C PRO A 38 18.40 3.17 10.67
N GLY A 39 19.67 2.79 10.77
CA GLY A 39 20.10 1.39 10.72
C GLY A 39 20.17 0.78 9.30
N VAL A 40 19.97 1.57 8.24
CA VAL A 40 20.08 1.11 6.85
C VAL A 40 21.31 1.75 6.19
N SER A 41 22.31 0.93 5.83
CA SER A 41 23.47 1.41 5.11
C SER A 41 23.20 1.57 3.60
N GLU A 42 24.05 2.36 2.90
CA GLU A 42 23.98 2.49 1.44
C GLU A 42 24.07 1.13 0.72
N ASP A 43 24.91 0.22 1.22
CA ASP A 43 25.05 -1.12 0.65
C ASP A 43 23.79 -1.98 0.84
N CYS A 44 23.14 -1.89 2.01
CA CYS A 44 21.85 -2.51 2.24
C CYS A 44 20.80 -1.97 1.27
N LEU A 45 20.69 -0.65 1.17
CA LEU A 45 19.73 -0.01 0.29
C LEU A 45 19.96 -0.39 -1.19
N LYS A 46 21.22 -0.46 -1.61
CA LYS A 46 21.61 -0.93 -2.94
C LYS A 46 21.16 -2.37 -3.19
N LYS A 47 21.36 -3.28 -2.22
CA LYS A 47 20.95 -4.68 -2.34
C LYS A 47 19.43 -4.82 -2.43
N TYR A 48 18.66 -4.02 -1.70
CA TYR A 48 17.20 -4.00 -1.76
C TYR A 48 16.71 -3.49 -3.11
N GLU A 49 17.28 -2.40 -3.62
CA GLU A 49 16.90 -1.83 -4.91
C GLU A 49 17.31 -2.66 -6.13
N LEU A 50 18.27 -3.57 -5.97
CA LEU A 50 18.73 -4.48 -7.02
C LEU A 50 18.09 -5.88 -6.93
N ASP A 51 17.14 -6.08 -6.02
CA ASP A 51 16.52 -7.39 -5.74
C ASP A 51 17.52 -8.48 -5.37
N ILE A 52 18.66 -8.09 -4.76
CA ILE A 52 19.68 -9.05 -4.27
C ILE A 52 19.25 -9.62 -2.91
N THR A 53 18.67 -8.78 -2.07
CA THR A 53 18.18 -9.16 -0.75
C THR A 53 16.85 -8.49 -0.49
N ARG A 54 15.89 -9.21 0.10
CA ARG A 54 14.61 -8.64 0.53
C ARG A 54 14.81 -7.82 1.80
N PRO A 55 14.29 -6.57 1.88
CA PRO A 55 14.34 -5.80 3.12
C PRO A 55 13.43 -6.42 4.19
N PRO A 56 13.83 -6.37 5.47
CA PRO A 56 12.92 -6.68 6.57
C PRO A 56 11.69 -5.76 6.58
N ASN A 57 10.56 -6.24 7.10
CA ASN A 57 9.32 -5.45 7.19
C ASN A 57 9.49 -4.12 7.94
N THR A 58 10.31 -4.09 8.98
CA THR A 58 10.67 -2.87 9.72
C THR A 58 11.37 -1.84 8.84
N VAL A 59 12.27 -2.28 7.95
CA VAL A 59 12.95 -1.40 6.99
C VAL A 59 11.98 -0.90 5.93
N VAL A 60 11.05 -1.74 5.47
CA VAL A 60 10.00 -1.32 4.53
C VAL A 60 9.11 -0.24 5.15
N ALA A 61 8.75 -0.39 6.44
CA ALA A 61 7.99 0.63 7.17
C ALA A 61 8.76 1.96 7.23
N LEU A 62 10.06 1.92 7.60
CA LEU A 62 10.93 3.10 7.60
C LEU A 62 11.03 3.77 6.23
N MET A 63 11.22 2.99 5.15
CA MET A 63 11.25 3.51 3.79
C MET A 63 9.91 4.16 3.40
N ALA A 64 8.78 3.52 3.70
CA ALA A 64 7.46 4.04 3.41
C ALA A 64 7.23 5.38 4.12
N ASP A 65 7.70 5.48 5.36
CA ASP A 65 7.61 6.71 6.15
C ASP A 65 8.53 7.82 5.63
N ALA A 66 9.81 7.52 5.42
CA ALA A 66 10.79 8.49 4.95
C ALA A 66 10.46 9.01 3.55
N TYR A 67 10.03 8.12 2.65
CA TYR A 67 9.72 8.47 1.25
C TYR A 67 8.30 9.03 1.06
N ASN A 68 7.49 9.12 2.14
CA ASN A 68 6.06 9.46 2.06
C ASN A 68 5.32 8.58 1.03
N ALA A 69 5.55 7.28 1.11
CA ALA A 69 5.06 6.27 0.17
C ALA A 69 4.27 5.15 0.89
N PRO A 70 3.09 5.44 1.49
CA PRO A 70 2.29 4.45 2.20
C PRO A 70 1.90 3.25 1.33
N GLU A 71 1.79 3.44 0.01
CA GLU A 71 1.55 2.38 -0.96
C GLU A 71 2.68 1.32 -0.99
N LEU A 72 3.89 1.66 -0.54
CA LEU A 72 5.00 0.71 -0.46
C LEU A 72 4.73 -0.38 0.60
N ARG A 73 4.09 -0.02 1.73
CA ARG A 73 3.66 -0.98 2.75
C ARG A 73 2.61 -1.93 2.20
N ALA A 74 1.60 -1.39 1.53
CA ALA A 74 0.53 -2.19 0.93
C ALA A 74 1.09 -3.15 -0.13
N TRP A 75 1.99 -2.66 -0.98
CA TRP A 75 2.66 -3.50 -1.97
C TRP A 75 3.47 -4.63 -1.32
N TYR A 76 4.28 -4.32 -0.30
CA TYR A 76 5.07 -5.32 0.42
C TYR A 76 4.18 -6.40 1.06
N CYS A 77 3.10 -5.98 1.74
CA CYS A 77 2.15 -6.91 2.34
C CYS A 77 1.49 -7.81 1.28
N ALA A 78 1.12 -7.25 0.13
CA ALA A 78 0.44 -8.02 -0.92
C ALA A 78 1.36 -9.00 -1.67
N ASN A 79 2.67 -8.70 -1.80
CA ASN A 79 3.57 -9.44 -2.70
C ASN A 79 4.68 -10.20 -1.95
N GLU A 80 5.12 -9.69 -0.79
CA GLU A 80 6.33 -10.14 -0.14
C GLU A 80 6.07 -10.79 1.24
N CYS A 81 4.98 -10.39 1.91
CA CYS A 81 4.67 -10.85 3.26
C CYS A 81 3.81 -12.11 3.25
N PRO A 82 4.25 -13.23 3.86
CA PRO A 82 3.44 -14.44 3.93
C PRO A 82 2.10 -14.26 4.66
N LEU A 83 2.01 -13.26 5.54
CA LEU A 83 0.78 -12.94 6.29
C LEU A 83 -0.15 -11.99 5.53
N GLY A 84 0.26 -11.48 4.38
CA GLY A 84 -0.48 -10.49 3.60
C GLY A 84 -1.50 -11.08 2.61
N ARG A 85 -2.04 -12.28 2.88
CA ARG A 85 -2.96 -13.01 1.99
C ARG A 85 -4.13 -12.16 1.50
N ASP A 86 -4.69 -11.32 2.37
CA ASP A 86 -5.84 -10.45 2.08
C ASP A 86 -5.44 -9.00 1.77
N CYS A 87 -4.13 -8.73 1.72
CA CYS A 87 -3.63 -7.42 1.32
C CYS A 87 -3.71 -7.26 -0.20
N ARG A 88 -3.93 -6.03 -0.64
CA ARG A 88 -3.91 -5.67 -2.06
C ARG A 88 -3.07 -4.41 -2.25
N GLU A 89 -2.47 -4.29 -3.42
CA GLU A 89 -1.72 -3.09 -3.78
C GLU A 89 -2.64 -1.87 -3.82
N ILE A 90 -2.14 -0.74 -3.34
CA ILE A 90 -2.79 0.56 -3.47
C ILE A 90 -2.27 1.20 -4.77
N PRO A 91 -3.13 1.42 -5.78
CA PRO A 91 -2.72 2.03 -7.02
C PRO A 91 -2.40 3.51 -6.83
N GLU A 92 -1.41 4.00 -7.56
CA GLU A 92 -1.12 5.44 -7.61
C GLU A 92 -2.17 6.13 -8.48
N MET A 93 -2.96 7.02 -7.87
CA MET A 93 -3.94 7.83 -8.58
C MET A 93 -4.20 9.15 -7.86
N PRO A 94 -4.76 10.16 -8.57
CA PRO A 94 -5.16 11.42 -7.96
C PRO A 94 -6.17 11.22 -6.82
N ALA A 95 -6.06 12.06 -5.77
CA ALA A 95 -6.90 11.97 -4.57
C ALA A 95 -8.40 12.03 -4.90
N GLU A 96 -8.78 12.89 -5.84
CA GLU A 96 -10.19 13.07 -6.27
C GLU A 96 -10.76 11.76 -6.83
N ARG A 97 -9.96 11.02 -7.59
CA ARG A 97 -10.36 9.73 -8.16
C ARG A 97 -10.52 8.67 -7.07
N VAL A 98 -9.64 8.68 -6.06
CA VAL A 98 -9.76 7.78 -4.89
C VAL A 98 -11.06 8.03 -4.16
N VAL A 99 -11.39 9.29 -3.85
CA VAL A 99 -12.62 9.67 -3.15
C VAL A 99 -13.87 9.23 -3.92
N LEU A 100 -13.93 9.49 -5.24
CA LEU A 100 -15.04 9.07 -6.08
C LEU A 100 -15.24 7.54 -6.08
N ARG A 101 -14.16 6.77 -6.10
CA ARG A 101 -14.24 5.29 -6.05
C ARG A 101 -14.84 4.78 -4.75
N VAL A 102 -14.51 5.42 -3.62
CA VAL A 102 -15.10 5.07 -2.31
C VAL A 102 -16.58 5.44 -2.28
N GLN A 103 -16.93 6.67 -2.68
CA GLN A 103 -18.33 7.11 -2.71
C GLN A 103 -19.22 6.19 -3.54
N ASN A 104 -18.71 5.68 -4.66
CA ASN A 104 -19.45 4.74 -5.51
C ASN A 104 -19.58 3.32 -4.88
N LYS A 105 -18.67 2.94 -3.98
CA LYS A 105 -18.70 1.62 -3.33
C LYS A 105 -19.56 1.59 -2.05
N LEU A 106 -19.60 2.67 -1.29
CA LEU A 106 -20.28 2.72 0.02
C LEU A 106 -21.74 2.26 -0.01
N PRO A 107 -22.59 2.68 -0.97
CA PRO A 107 -23.99 2.21 -1.00
C PRO A 107 -24.13 0.69 -1.18
N GLY A 108 -23.13 0.04 -1.79
CA GLY A 108 -23.08 -1.43 -1.88
C GLY A 108 -22.79 -2.08 -0.53
N VAL A 109 -21.93 -1.46 0.27
CA VAL A 109 -21.55 -2.00 1.60
C VAL A 109 -22.73 -2.02 2.55
N GLU A 110 -23.59 -1.00 2.53
CA GLU A 110 -24.80 -0.98 3.37
C GLU A 110 -25.74 -2.16 3.07
N ARG A 111 -25.92 -2.49 1.79
CA ARG A 111 -26.71 -3.65 1.37
C ARG A 111 -26.07 -4.98 1.80
N ASP A 112 -24.76 -5.08 1.63
CA ASP A 112 -24.01 -6.28 2.03
C ASP A 112 -24.08 -6.50 3.54
N LEU A 113 -23.99 -5.43 4.35
CA LEU A 113 -24.14 -5.51 5.80
C LEU A 113 -25.56 -5.89 6.22
N ALA A 114 -26.59 -5.42 5.54
CA ALA A 114 -27.97 -5.82 5.79
C ALA A 114 -28.18 -7.31 5.49
N GLU A 115 -27.59 -7.82 4.41
CA GLU A 115 -27.65 -9.24 4.06
C GLU A 115 -26.86 -10.12 5.05
N ILE A 116 -25.68 -9.68 5.48
CA ILE A 116 -24.91 -10.34 6.54
C ILE A 116 -25.72 -10.40 7.83
N SER A 117 -26.40 -9.31 8.21
CA SER A 117 -27.25 -9.29 9.41
C SER A 117 -28.40 -10.29 9.31
N ARG A 118 -29.01 -10.44 8.12
CA ARG A 118 -30.07 -11.42 7.88
C ARG A 118 -29.57 -12.85 8.05
N ILE A 119 -28.41 -13.19 7.48
CA ILE A 119 -27.77 -14.51 7.56
C ILE A 119 -27.47 -14.91 9.01
N TYR A 120 -27.15 -13.95 9.87
CA TYR A 120 -26.80 -14.22 11.28
C TYR A 120 -27.94 -13.99 12.28
N ASP A 121 -29.17 -13.72 11.82
CA ASP A 121 -30.29 -13.32 12.67
C ASP A 121 -30.74 -14.45 13.62
N ASP A 122 -30.79 -15.68 13.13
CA ASP A 122 -31.21 -16.86 13.94
C ASP A 122 -30.03 -17.66 14.51
N GLY A 123 -28.78 -17.30 14.15
CA GLY A 123 -27.55 -17.96 14.61
C GLY A 123 -27.29 -19.33 13.96
N VAL A 124 -28.03 -19.70 12.92
CA VAL A 124 -27.82 -20.92 12.12
C VAL A 124 -27.66 -20.56 10.66
N ILE A 125 -26.54 -20.93 10.04
CA ILE A 125 -26.29 -20.69 8.63
C ILE A 125 -26.72 -21.92 7.82
N ASP A 126 -27.79 -21.79 7.06
CA ASP A 126 -28.25 -22.82 6.14
C ASP A 126 -27.40 -22.93 4.86
N GLU A 127 -27.75 -23.86 3.96
CA GLU A 127 -26.97 -24.15 2.76
C GLU A 127 -27.07 -23.00 1.73
N GLU A 128 -28.25 -22.41 1.57
CA GLU A 128 -28.48 -21.28 0.66
C GLU A 128 -27.76 -20.02 1.13
N GLU A 129 -27.76 -19.76 2.42
CA GLU A 129 -27.01 -18.64 3.03
C GLU A 129 -25.50 -18.84 2.93
N ARG A 130 -25.02 -20.08 3.09
CA ARG A 130 -23.61 -20.44 2.96
C ARG A 130 -23.07 -20.15 1.56
N GLU A 131 -23.87 -20.34 0.52
CA GLU A 131 -23.49 -20.04 -0.87
C GLU A 131 -23.30 -18.53 -1.11
N GLN A 132 -23.94 -17.67 -0.31
CA GLN A 132 -23.82 -16.20 -0.43
C GLN A 132 -22.56 -15.64 0.22
N ILE A 133 -22.02 -16.33 1.24
CA ILE A 133 -20.88 -15.84 2.04
C ILE A 133 -19.65 -15.46 1.20
N PRO A 134 -19.22 -16.24 0.19
CA PRO A 134 -18.05 -15.89 -0.61
C PRO A 134 -18.20 -14.55 -1.34
N ALA A 135 -19.39 -14.29 -1.92
CA ALA A 135 -19.67 -13.05 -2.64
C ALA A 135 -19.70 -11.83 -1.69
N LEU A 136 -20.31 -11.97 -0.52
CA LEU A 136 -20.31 -10.95 0.52
C LEU A 136 -18.88 -10.68 1.04
N THR A 137 -18.10 -11.73 1.25
CA THR A 137 -16.71 -11.61 1.68
C THR A 137 -15.89 -10.81 0.67
N GLU A 138 -15.99 -11.13 -0.62
CA GLU A 138 -15.25 -10.39 -1.68
C GLU A 138 -15.70 -8.92 -1.75
N SER A 139 -17.00 -8.65 -1.61
CA SER A 139 -17.53 -7.29 -1.62
C SER A 139 -17.01 -6.46 -0.43
N ILE A 140 -16.94 -7.03 0.77
CA ILE A 140 -16.39 -6.37 1.96
C ILE A 140 -14.87 -6.17 1.83
N LEU A 141 -14.13 -7.15 1.29
CA LEU A 141 -12.70 -7.00 1.02
C LEU A 141 -12.42 -5.87 0.01
N GLU A 142 -13.25 -5.74 -1.01
CA GLU A 142 -13.15 -4.63 -1.98
C GLU A 142 -13.44 -3.28 -1.32
N ALA A 143 -14.44 -3.19 -0.44
CA ALA A 143 -14.72 -1.99 0.33
C ALA A 143 -13.55 -1.60 1.24
N LYS A 144 -13.00 -2.57 1.96
CA LYS A 144 -11.81 -2.38 2.79
C LYS A 144 -10.66 -1.80 1.95
N ARG A 145 -10.39 -2.38 0.77
CA ARG A 145 -9.34 -1.88 -0.14
C ARG A 145 -9.57 -0.43 -0.54
N ARG A 146 -10.82 -0.02 -0.84
CA ARG A 146 -11.13 1.37 -1.16
C ARG A 146 -10.89 2.32 0.01
N LEU A 147 -11.18 1.89 1.23
CA LEU A 147 -10.87 2.66 2.43
C LEU A 147 -9.36 2.76 2.67
N ASP A 148 -8.60 1.70 2.45
CA ASP A 148 -7.13 1.72 2.53
C ASP A 148 -6.52 2.71 1.52
N GLU A 149 -7.09 2.83 0.30
CA GLU A 149 -6.71 3.84 -0.69
C GLU A 149 -6.91 5.28 -0.15
N VAL A 150 -8.02 5.55 0.53
CA VAL A 150 -8.29 6.86 1.15
C VAL A 150 -7.31 7.14 2.30
N LEU A 151 -7.08 6.16 3.16
CA LEU A 151 -6.12 6.30 4.26
C LEU A 151 -4.73 6.65 3.75
N ALA A 152 -4.28 6.03 2.66
CA ALA A 152 -2.99 6.36 2.03
C ALA A 152 -2.94 7.81 1.52
N VAL A 153 -4.04 8.33 0.95
CA VAL A 153 -4.13 9.74 0.52
C VAL A 153 -4.04 10.69 1.71
N LEU A 154 -4.79 10.40 2.78
CA LEU A 154 -4.78 11.22 4.00
C LEU A 154 -3.40 11.21 4.68
N GLU A 155 -2.73 10.06 4.71
CA GLU A 155 -1.39 9.93 5.28
C GLU A 155 -0.35 10.78 4.51
N LYS A 156 -0.42 10.77 3.18
CA LYS A 156 0.42 11.64 2.34
C LYS A 156 0.18 13.13 2.59
N ALA A 157 -1.06 13.54 2.73
CA ALA A 157 -1.42 14.93 3.00
C ALA A 157 -0.88 15.38 4.37
N LYS A 158 -1.06 14.56 5.42
CA LYS A 158 -0.61 14.88 6.78
C LYS A 158 0.90 15.14 6.88
N LYS A 159 1.72 14.44 6.09
CA LYS A 159 3.18 14.64 6.10
C LYS A 159 3.62 15.87 5.30
N ARG A 160 2.85 16.32 4.31
CA ARG A 160 3.17 17.55 3.56
C ARG A 160 3.11 18.81 4.42
N ASP A 161 2.17 18.86 5.37
CA ASP A 161 2.00 20.03 6.26
C ASP A 161 3.12 20.12 7.33
N GLN A 162 3.86 19.05 7.59
CA GLN A 162 4.96 19.03 8.57
C GLN A 162 6.32 19.44 7.98
N SER A 163 6.38 19.74 6.68
CA SER A 163 7.62 20.08 5.96
C SER A 163 7.78 21.57 5.67
N TYR A 164 6.98 22.45 6.34
CA TYR A 164 7.10 23.91 6.28
C TYR A 164 7.58 24.50 7.60
#